data_f6fc1eca61d08704baa5eb165b8d4483
#
_entry.id   f6fc1eca61d08704baa5eb165b8d4483
#
_cell.length_a   1.000
_cell.length_b   1.000
_cell.length_c   1.000
_cell.angle_alpha   90.00
_cell.angle_beta   90.00
_cell.angle_gamma   90.00
#
_symmetry.space_group_name_H-M   'P 1'
#
loop_
_entity.id
_entity.type
_entity.pdbx_description
1 polymer ?
#
loop_
_entity_poly.entity_id
_entity_poly.type
_entity_poly.pdbx_seq_one_letter_code
_entity_poly.pdbx_strand_id
1 'polypeptide(L)'
;MKESLIYGKRVIAETYYNCPRCKGAILTDGEFGNSSSDESTIGIFCENVEDCGYEEDDPEIVSMVHQTMQHRRLIMKGKPSYSFIGIDPGVNGAIAWCSEWIYDMKCLKCPSDPQKMVDSLTEILTLHKLKGGEEKNIFVGLEKVWARPANAVRAAFKFGTNYGQWQGALYGVGINQICYPTPRQWQKEMGIKKGMEKADRKRKIKSEMQNLFPDIKVTLINADAIAIARFIAQNAWEDMK
;
A
#
# COMPACT_ATOMS: atom_id res chain seq x y z
N MET A 1 -3.58 9.53 2.48
CA MET A 1 -4.94 10.04 2.32
C MET A 1 -5.11 11.17 3.31
N LYS A 2 -5.14 12.43 2.84
CA LYS A 2 -5.62 13.52 3.68
C LYS A 2 -7.09 13.23 3.92
N GLU A 3 -7.57 13.47 5.13
CA GLU A 3 -8.97 13.28 5.49
C GLU A 3 -9.86 14.00 4.48
N SER A 4 -10.88 13.31 3.99
CA SER A 4 -11.92 13.94 3.20
C SER A 4 -12.62 14.96 4.09
N LEU A 5 -12.36 16.24 3.86
CA LEU A 5 -13.02 17.31 4.56
C LEU A 5 -14.48 17.38 4.07
N ILE A 6 -15.39 17.03 4.96
CA ILE A 6 -16.82 17.16 4.70
C ILE A 6 -17.20 18.60 5.02
N TYR A 7 -17.33 19.44 4.00
CA TYR A 7 -17.95 20.75 4.11
C TYR A 7 -19.40 20.65 3.65
N GLY A 8 -20.31 20.46 4.59
CA GLY A 8 -21.74 20.28 4.29
C GLY A 8 -22.01 18.96 3.55
N LYS A 9 -22.67 19.00 2.38
CA LYS A 9 -22.93 17.83 1.51
C LYS A 9 -21.84 17.58 0.45
N ARG A 10 -20.77 18.39 0.42
CA ARG A 10 -19.71 18.29 -0.56
C ARG A 10 -18.57 17.42 -0.02
N VAL A 11 -18.11 16.51 -0.83
CA VAL A 11 -16.95 15.66 -0.54
C VAL A 11 -15.84 16.01 -1.51
N ILE A 12 -14.72 16.49 -0.98
CA ILE A 12 -13.51 16.73 -1.77
C ILE A 12 -12.68 15.44 -1.75
N ALA A 13 -12.43 14.89 -2.91
CA ALA A 13 -11.63 13.69 -3.07
C ALA A 13 -10.38 13.97 -3.92
N GLU A 14 -9.22 13.52 -3.43
CA GLU A 14 -7.98 13.57 -4.19
C GLU A 14 -8.04 12.59 -5.37
N THR A 15 -7.72 13.07 -6.56
CA THR A 15 -7.61 12.23 -7.75
C THR A 15 -6.18 11.68 -7.88
N TYR A 16 -5.99 10.66 -8.70
CA TYR A 16 -4.66 10.10 -9.01
C TYR A 16 -3.94 10.86 -10.14
N TYR A 17 -4.45 12.01 -10.53
CA TYR A 17 -3.84 12.84 -11.57
C TYR A 17 -3.09 14.00 -10.93
N ASN A 18 -1.88 14.25 -11.43
CA ASN A 18 -1.11 15.43 -11.05
C ASN A 18 -1.46 16.61 -11.94
N CYS A 19 -1.55 17.77 -11.36
CA CYS A 19 -1.78 19.01 -12.07
C CYS A 19 -0.75 19.18 -13.20
N PRO A 20 -1.17 19.44 -14.45
CA PRO A 20 -0.25 19.62 -15.56
C PRO A 20 0.66 20.84 -15.40
N ARG A 21 0.21 21.87 -14.62
CA ARG A 21 0.98 23.10 -14.38
C ARG A 21 2.02 22.95 -13.27
N CYS A 22 1.59 22.60 -12.05
CA CYS A 22 2.47 22.59 -10.87
C CYS A 22 2.80 21.20 -10.33
N LYS A 23 2.24 20.13 -10.91
CA LYS A 23 2.38 18.73 -10.47
C LYS A 23 1.81 18.43 -9.07
N GLY A 24 1.09 19.36 -8.46
CA GLY A 24 0.32 19.12 -7.24
C GLY A 24 -0.87 18.18 -7.50
N ALA A 25 -1.53 17.74 -6.43
CA ALA A 25 -2.68 16.84 -6.57
C ALA A 25 -3.85 17.52 -7.28
N ILE A 26 -4.59 16.75 -8.06
CA ILE A 26 -5.88 17.17 -8.63
C ILE A 26 -6.98 16.70 -7.69
N LEU A 27 -7.82 17.61 -7.28
CA LEU A 27 -8.96 17.36 -6.41
C LEU A 27 -10.26 17.42 -7.22
N THR A 28 -11.24 16.64 -6.78
CA THR A 28 -12.62 16.74 -7.31
C THR A 28 -13.54 17.20 -6.20
N ASP A 29 -14.38 18.15 -6.52
CA ASP A 29 -15.48 18.63 -5.65
C ASP A 29 -16.81 18.18 -6.28
N GLY A 30 -17.64 17.47 -5.52
CA GLY A 30 -18.94 17.01 -6.00
C GLY A 30 -19.94 16.81 -4.87
N GLU A 31 -21.22 17.15 -5.13
CA GLU A 31 -22.31 16.76 -4.25
C GLU A 31 -22.69 15.30 -4.47
N PHE A 32 -22.60 14.49 -3.43
CA PHE A 32 -23.10 13.12 -3.45
C PHE A 32 -24.56 13.10 -2.99
N GLY A 33 -25.47 13.32 -3.92
CA GLY A 33 -26.91 13.18 -3.69
C GLY A 33 -27.35 11.72 -3.77
N ASN A 34 -28.31 11.33 -2.92
CA ASN A 34 -28.94 10.01 -2.94
C ASN A 34 -30.07 9.89 -3.99
N SER A 35 -30.23 10.84 -4.89
CA SER A 35 -31.30 10.83 -5.89
C SER A 35 -30.77 10.65 -7.31
N SER A 36 -31.49 9.85 -8.08
CA SER A 36 -31.16 9.39 -9.43
C SER A 36 -31.43 10.43 -10.54
N SER A 37 -31.52 11.71 -10.23
CA SER A 37 -32.00 12.72 -11.18
C SER A 37 -31.28 14.07 -11.22
N ASP A 38 -30.18 14.26 -10.45
CA ASP A 38 -29.46 15.53 -10.52
C ASP A 38 -28.07 15.31 -11.13
N GLU A 39 -27.83 15.98 -12.25
CA GLU A 39 -26.50 16.22 -12.81
C GLU A 39 -25.71 17.09 -11.83
N SER A 40 -25.05 16.45 -10.87
CA SER A 40 -24.13 17.16 -9.98
C SER A 40 -22.91 17.60 -10.78
N THR A 41 -22.71 18.89 -10.88
CA THR A 41 -21.51 19.48 -11.47
C THR A 41 -20.31 19.09 -10.61
N ILE A 42 -19.40 18.31 -11.16
CA ILE A 42 -18.14 17.96 -10.50
C ILE A 42 -17.09 18.96 -10.95
N GLY A 43 -16.58 19.75 -10.00
CA GLY A 43 -15.39 20.58 -10.24
C GLY A 43 -14.12 19.73 -10.17
N ILE A 44 -13.18 19.95 -11.07
CA ILE A 44 -11.83 19.36 -11.04
C ILE A 44 -10.85 20.52 -10.94
N PHE A 45 -10.07 20.56 -9.85
CA PHE A 45 -9.14 21.66 -9.59
C PHE A 45 -7.85 21.18 -8.94
N CYS A 46 -6.81 22.00 -9.04
CA CYS A 46 -5.54 21.75 -8.36
C CYS A 46 -5.66 22.04 -6.86
N GLU A 47 -5.02 21.23 -6.00
CA GLU A 47 -4.94 21.51 -4.55
C GLU A 47 -4.34 22.87 -4.21
N ASN A 48 -3.48 23.39 -5.10
CA ASN A 48 -2.84 24.69 -5.01
C ASN A 48 -3.54 25.73 -5.90
N VAL A 49 -4.87 25.69 -5.99
CA VAL A 49 -5.65 26.53 -6.93
C VAL A 49 -5.37 28.03 -6.75
N GLU A 50 -5.15 28.48 -5.52
CA GLU A 50 -4.87 29.90 -5.23
C GLU A 50 -3.57 30.38 -5.88
N ASP A 51 -2.53 29.55 -5.93
CA ASP A 51 -1.24 29.89 -6.54
C ASP A 51 -1.12 29.40 -7.99
N CYS A 52 -1.71 28.25 -8.30
CA CYS A 52 -1.60 27.59 -9.60
C CYS A 52 -2.69 28.02 -10.59
N GLY A 53 -3.91 28.27 -10.11
CA GLY A 53 -5.04 28.70 -10.91
C GLY A 53 -5.48 27.68 -11.96
N TYR A 54 -5.21 26.38 -11.76
CA TYR A 54 -5.65 25.33 -12.67
C TYR A 54 -7.02 24.82 -12.25
N GLU A 55 -7.97 25.00 -13.13
CA GLU A 55 -9.29 24.36 -13.09
C GLU A 55 -9.48 23.63 -14.42
N GLU A 56 -10.03 22.43 -14.38
CA GLU A 56 -10.30 21.64 -15.58
C GLU A 56 -11.74 21.91 -16.00
N ASP A 57 -11.90 22.53 -17.13
CA ASP A 57 -13.19 22.87 -17.74
C ASP A 57 -13.44 22.14 -19.07
N ASP A 58 -12.49 21.32 -19.53
CA ASP A 58 -12.67 20.49 -20.72
C ASP A 58 -13.75 19.42 -20.46
N PRO A 59 -14.91 19.49 -21.16
CA PRO A 59 -16.03 18.59 -20.91
C PRO A 59 -15.68 17.12 -21.15
N GLU A 60 -14.73 16.81 -22.05
CA GLU A 60 -14.30 15.44 -22.32
C GLU A 60 -13.48 14.89 -21.14
N ILE A 61 -12.56 15.70 -20.61
CA ILE A 61 -11.74 15.32 -19.45
C ILE A 61 -12.61 15.18 -18.20
N VAL A 62 -13.49 16.15 -17.94
CA VAL A 62 -14.45 16.10 -16.83
C VAL A 62 -15.32 14.85 -16.94
N SER A 63 -15.88 14.57 -18.13
CA SER A 63 -16.70 13.39 -18.39
C SER A 63 -15.91 12.08 -18.20
N MET A 64 -14.67 12.02 -18.67
CA MET A 64 -13.81 10.84 -18.53
C MET A 64 -13.46 10.56 -17.05
N VAL A 65 -13.13 11.60 -16.28
CA VAL A 65 -12.85 11.47 -14.84
C VAL A 65 -14.13 11.03 -14.11
N HIS A 66 -15.26 11.63 -14.42
CA HIS A 66 -16.57 11.27 -13.85
C HIS A 66 -16.94 9.81 -14.17
N GLN A 67 -16.84 9.37 -15.43
CA GLN A 67 -17.11 8.00 -15.83
C GLN A 67 -16.17 7.02 -15.14
N THR A 68 -14.88 7.37 -15.00
CA THR A 68 -13.90 6.54 -14.30
C THR A 68 -14.23 6.43 -12.81
N MET A 69 -14.65 7.51 -12.17
CA MET A 69 -15.05 7.51 -10.76
C MET A 69 -16.36 6.74 -10.54
N GLN A 70 -17.36 6.93 -11.43
CA GLN A 70 -18.61 6.16 -11.38
C GLN A 70 -18.37 4.68 -11.64
N HIS A 71 -17.56 4.34 -12.64
CA HIS A 71 -17.21 2.96 -12.94
C HIS A 71 -16.49 2.30 -11.77
N ARG A 72 -15.54 3.01 -11.14
CA ARG A 72 -14.89 2.55 -9.90
C ARG A 72 -15.89 2.36 -8.76
N ARG A 73 -16.83 3.29 -8.58
CA ARG A 73 -17.87 3.21 -7.54
C ARG A 73 -18.81 2.01 -7.76
N LEU A 74 -19.19 1.72 -9.01
CA LEU A 74 -20.00 0.56 -9.38
C LEU A 74 -19.23 -0.75 -9.19
N ILE A 75 -17.94 -0.77 -9.55
CA ILE A 75 -17.05 -1.93 -9.34
C ILE A 75 -16.84 -2.19 -7.85
N MET A 76 -16.75 -1.13 -7.03
CA MET A 76 -16.52 -1.23 -5.57
C MET A 76 -17.79 -1.52 -4.77
N LYS A 77 -18.98 -1.22 -5.33
CA LYS A 77 -20.25 -1.47 -4.65
C LYS A 77 -20.50 -2.99 -4.54
N GLY A 78 -20.19 -3.55 -3.37
CA GLY A 78 -20.37 -4.98 -3.08
C GLY A 78 -19.14 -5.87 -3.29
N LYS A 79 -17.98 -5.32 -3.70
CA LYS A 79 -16.74 -6.09 -3.69
C LYS A 79 -16.05 -5.99 -2.33
N PRO A 80 -15.49 -7.11 -1.84
CA PRO A 80 -14.71 -7.07 -0.61
C PRO A 80 -13.46 -6.19 -0.79
N SER A 81 -13.16 -5.34 0.19
CA SER A 81 -11.90 -4.59 0.24
C SER A 81 -10.77 -5.52 0.68
N TYR A 82 -9.66 -5.51 -0.02
CA TYR A 82 -8.48 -6.32 0.28
C TYR A 82 -7.33 -5.46 0.77
N SER A 83 -6.49 -6.01 1.64
CA SER A 83 -5.22 -5.40 2.03
C SER A 83 -4.09 -6.40 1.96
N PHE A 84 -2.93 -5.93 1.50
CA PHE A 84 -1.74 -6.74 1.32
C PHE A 84 -0.60 -6.14 2.15
N ILE A 85 -0.01 -6.96 3.00
CA ILE A 85 1.04 -6.54 3.93
C ILE A 85 2.31 -7.34 3.61
N GLY A 86 3.43 -6.64 3.46
CA GLY A 86 4.77 -7.24 3.34
C GLY A 86 5.62 -6.89 4.54
N ILE A 87 6.25 -7.87 5.14
CA ILE A 87 7.12 -7.70 6.30
C ILE A 87 8.50 -8.29 5.98
N ASP A 88 9.52 -7.43 5.95
CA ASP A 88 10.93 -7.82 6.05
C ASP A 88 11.32 -7.76 7.52
N PRO A 89 11.42 -8.91 8.23
CA PRO A 89 11.65 -8.92 9.67
C PRO A 89 13.08 -8.51 10.03
N GLY A 90 13.22 -7.89 11.17
CA GLY A 90 14.50 -7.48 11.74
C GLY A 90 14.58 -5.98 12.03
N VAL A 91 15.59 -5.58 12.80
CA VAL A 91 15.77 -4.18 13.25
C VAL A 91 16.02 -3.19 12.12
N ASN A 92 16.46 -3.66 10.97
CA ASN A 92 16.70 -2.88 9.75
C ASN A 92 15.68 -3.23 8.66
N GLY A 93 14.62 -3.93 9.01
CA GLY A 93 13.54 -4.25 8.12
C GLY A 93 12.43 -3.21 8.15
N ALA A 94 11.35 -3.52 7.46
CA ALA A 94 10.18 -2.66 7.38
C ALA A 94 8.89 -3.50 7.28
N ILE A 95 7.76 -2.84 7.56
CA ILE A 95 6.43 -3.28 7.20
C ILE A 95 5.92 -2.34 6.11
N ALA A 96 5.38 -2.89 5.05
CA ALA A 96 4.72 -2.16 3.99
C ALA A 96 3.31 -2.72 3.79
N TRP A 97 2.35 -1.87 3.46
CA TRP A 97 0.99 -2.31 3.17
C TRP A 97 0.32 -1.44 2.13
N CYS A 98 -0.58 -2.03 1.39
CA CYS A 98 -1.45 -1.36 0.43
C CYS A 98 -2.84 -1.99 0.46
N SER A 99 -3.82 -1.29 -0.07
CA SER A 99 -5.11 -1.87 -0.41
C SER A 99 -5.03 -2.63 -1.74
N GLU A 100 -6.15 -3.11 -2.23
CA GLU A 100 -6.28 -3.66 -3.60
C GLU A 100 -5.72 -2.72 -4.68
N TRP A 101 -5.64 -1.44 -4.39
CA TRP A 101 -4.94 -0.44 -5.18
C TRP A 101 -3.48 -0.39 -4.73
N ILE A 102 -2.63 -1.14 -5.39
CA ILE A 102 -1.19 -1.18 -5.11
C ILE A 102 -0.57 0.22 -5.00
N TYR A 103 -1.21 1.24 -5.58
CA TYR A 103 -0.74 2.63 -5.61
C TYR A 103 -0.84 3.37 -4.25
N ASP A 104 -1.62 2.89 -3.29
CA ASP A 104 -1.71 3.49 -1.95
C ASP A 104 -0.70 2.90 -0.95
N MET A 105 0.44 2.45 -1.45
CA MET A 105 1.49 1.82 -0.66
C MET A 105 1.97 2.73 0.47
N LYS A 106 1.96 2.18 1.67
CA LYS A 106 2.52 2.82 2.87
C LYS A 106 3.59 1.92 3.48
N CYS A 107 4.52 2.51 4.22
CA CYS A 107 5.56 1.74 4.87
C CYS A 107 6.02 2.38 6.17
N LEU A 108 6.41 1.53 7.13
CA LEU A 108 7.03 1.90 8.38
C LEU A 108 8.29 1.06 8.59
N LYS A 109 9.27 1.60 9.30
CA LYS A 109 10.38 0.79 9.80
C LYS A 109 9.85 -0.24 10.80
N CYS A 110 10.35 -1.49 10.74
CA CYS A 110 9.99 -2.52 11.71
C CYS A 110 10.25 -2.05 13.15
N PRO A 111 9.23 -2.05 14.02
CA PRO A 111 9.45 -1.85 15.43
C PRO A 111 10.31 -2.99 16.01
N SER A 112 11.13 -2.66 17.01
CA SER A 112 11.88 -3.68 17.79
C SER A 112 11.14 -4.17 19.01
N ASP A 113 10.08 -3.50 19.39
CA ASP A 113 9.24 -3.76 20.54
C ASP A 113 7.99 -4.55 20.12
N PRO A 114 7.68 -5.69 20.75
CA PRO A 114 6.52 -6.52 20.40
C PRO A 114 5.19 -5.76 20.52
N GLN A 115 5.03 -4.90 21.53
CA GLN A 115 3.81 -4.11 21.68
C GLN A 115 3.61 -3.17 20.49
N LYS A 116 4.68 -2.50 20.06
CA LYS A 116 4.63 -1.63 18.88
C LYS A 116 4.37 -2.40 17.57
N MET A 117 4.76 -3.68 17.50
CA MET A 117 4.38 -4.54 16.37
C MET A 117 2.87 -4.75 16.35
N VAL A 118 2.29 -5.08 17.50
CA VAL A 118 0.83 -5.22 17.67
C VAL A 118 0.12 -3.91 17.35
N ASP A 119 0.60 -2.78 17.87
CA ASP A 119 0.00 -1.46 17.63
C ASP A 119 -0.02 -1.11 16.14
N SER A 120 1.10 -1.34 15.43
CA SER A 120 1.19 -1.09 13.98
C SER A 120 0.22 -1.98 13.18
N LEU A 121 0.10 -3.25 13.54
CA LEU A 121 -0.84 -4.17 12.89
C LEU A 121 -2.29 -3.77 13.19
N THR A 122 -2.58 -3.37 14.43
CA THR A 122 -3.92 -2.90 14.85
C THR A 122 -4.32 -1.64 14.09
N GLU A 123 -3.38 -0.71 13.85
CA GLU A 123 -3.63 0.48 13.04
C GLU A 123 -4.00 0.08 11.59
N ILE A 124 -3.24 -0.85 10.98
CA ILE A 124 -3.53 -1.33 9.63
C ILE A 124 -4.89 -2.01 9.55
N LEU A 125 -5.22 -2.85 10.54
CA LEU A 125 -6.53 -3.51 10.65
C LEU A 125 -7.67 -2.49 10.77
N THR A 126 -7.48 -1.48 11.59
CA THR A 126 -8.47 -0.40 11.79
C THR A 126 -8.71 0.35 10.48
N LEU A 127 -7.65 0.73 9.77
CA LEU A 127 -7.76 1.39 8.46
C LEU A 127 -8.45 0.49 7.43
N HIS A 128 -8.17 -0.82 7.46
CA HIS A 128 -8.83 -1.79 6.58
C HIS A 128 -10.33 -1.87 6.86
N LYS A 129 -10.73 -1.99 8.13
CA LYS A 129 -12.14 -2.03 8.55
C LYS A 129 -12.89 -0.74 8.22
N LEU A 130 -12.25 0.42 8.40
CA LEU A 130 -12.83 1.72 8.03
C LEU A 130 -13.11 1.84 6.53
N LYS A 131 -12.39 1.10 5.69
CA LYS A 131 -12.65 0.98 4.25
C LYS A 131 -13.68 -0.11 3.90
N GLY A 132 -14.34 -0.70 4.88
CA GLY A 132 -15.31 -1.78 4.69
C GLY A 132 -14.70 -3.16 4.45
N GLY A 133 -13.42 -3.33 4.77
CA GLY A 133 -12.73 -4.62 4.66
C GLY A 133 -13.02 -5.56 5.83
N GLU A 134 -13.01 -6.86 5.55
CA GLU A 134 -13.11 -7.92 6.54
C GLU A 134 -11.72 -8.53 6.81
N GLU A 135 -11.47 -9.04 8.01
CA GLU A 135 -10.18 -9.62 8.40
C GLU A 135 -9.72 -10.76 7.47
N LYS A 136 -10.66 -11.55 6.94
CA LYS A 136 -10.37 -12.60 5.95
C LYS A 136 -9.81 -12.09 4.62
N ASN A 137 -9.89 -10.78 4.37
CA ASN A 137 -9.40 -10.15 3.15
C ASN A 137 -8.03 -9.47 3.35
N ILE A 138 -7.32 -9.82 4.42
CA ILE A 138 -5.97 -9.32 4.69
C ILE A 138 -4.97 -10.44 4.45
N PHE A 139 -4.08 -10.22 3.50
CA PHE A 139 -3.03 -11.16 3.10
C PHE A 139 -1.67 -10.63 3.54
N VAL A 140 -0.92 -11.46 4.26
CA VAL A 140 0.39 -11.06 4.78
C VAL A 140 1.48 -11.95 4.22
N GLY A 141 2.54 -11.32 3.73
CA GLY A 141 3.83 -11.96 3.45
C GLY A 141 4.83 -11.60 4.53
N LEU A 142 5.15 -12.54 5.39
CA LEU A 142 6.30 -12.43 6.29
C LEU A 142 7.49 -13.13 5.65
N GLU A 143 8.55 -12.39 5.28
CA GLU A 143 9.70 -13.01 4.62
C GLU A 143 10.23 -14.20 5.41
N LYS A 144 10.30 -15.35 4.75
CA LYS A 144 10.81 -16.58 5.37
C LYS A 144 12.31 -16.45 5.64
N VAL A 145 12.67 -16.51 6.88
CA VAL A 145 14.04 -16.40 7.34
C VAL A 145 14.49 -17.69 8.03
N TRP A 146 15.78 -17.96 7.98
CA TRP A 146 16.40 -19.09 8.65
C TRP A 146 17.82 -18.76 9.11
N ALA A 147 18.26 -19.43 10.14
CA ALA A 147 19.64 -19.33 10.60
C ALA A 147 20.60 -19.90 9.54
N ARG A 148 21.67 -19.19 9.23
CA ARG A 148 22.75 -19.68 8.39
C ARG A 148 23.90 -20.18 9.25
N PRO A 149 24.62 -21.23 8.86
CA PRO A 149 25.76 -21.73 9.64
C PRO A 149 26.82 -20.67 9.99
N ALA A 150 26.98 -19.68 9.11
CA ALA A 150 27.94 -18.58 9.30
C ALA A 150 27.43 -17.46 10.23
N ASN A 151 26.19 -17.52 10.71
CA ASN A 151 25.69 -16.50 11.63
C ASN A 151 26.27 -16.71 13.03
N ALA A 152 26.74 -15.63 13.67
CA ALA A 152 27.03 -15.67 15.09
C ALA A 152 25.77 -16.08 15.88
N VAL A 153 25.91 -16.95 16.86
CA VAL A 153 24.80 -17.51 17.66
C VAL A 153 23.89 -16.40 18.20
N ARG A 154 24.49 -15.34 18.78
CA ARG A 154 23.75 -14.20 19.32
C ARG A 154 22.91 -13.47 18.26
N ALA A 155 23.44 -13.32 17.06
CA ALA A 155 22.72 -12.68 15.95
C ALA A 155 21.58 -13.55 15.46
N ALA A 156 21.80 -14.86 15.32
CA ALA A 156 20.78 -15.84 14.95
C ALA A 156 19.64 -15.88 15.97
N PHE A 157 19.97 -15.90 17.27
CA PHE A 157 18.98 -15.87 18.34
C PHE A 157 18.12 -14.58 18.30
N LYS A 158 18.77 -13.41 18.24
CA LYS A 158 18.06 -12.12 18.16
C LYS A 158 17.14 -12.03 16.94
N PHE A 159 17.60 -12.54 15.81
CA PHE A 159 16.82 -12.54 14.56
C PHE A 159 15.64 -13.52 14.64
N GLY A 160 15.86 -14.73 15.18
CA GLY A 160 14.79 -15.71 15.42
C GLY A 160 13.75 -15.22 16.40
N THR A 161 14.18 -14.55 17.49
CA THR A 161 13.27 -13.91 18.44
C THR A 161 12.38 -12.88 17.77
N ASN A 162 12.96 -11.96 16.99
CA ASN A 162 12.18 -10.94 16.26
C ASN A 162 11.19 -11.56 15.27
N TYR A 163 11.62 -12.60 14.55
CA TYR A 163 10.76 -13.34 13.64
C TYR A 163 9.56 -13.99 14.33
N GLY A 164 9.81 -14.66 15.47
CA GLY A 164 8.76 -15.25 16.29
C GLY A 164 7.80 -14.21 16.89
N GLN A 165 8.33 -13.03 17.26
CA GLN A 165 7.50 -11.90 17.71
C GLN A 165 6.55 -11.41 16.64
N TRP A 166 6.99 -11.29 15.36
CA TRP A 166 6.11 -10.96 14.25
C TRP A 166 5.02 -12.01 14.04
N GLN A 167 5.38 -13.31 14.10
CA GLN A 167 4.39 -14.38 13.98
C GLN A 167 3.36 -14.29 15.12
N GLY A 168 3.81 -14.14 16.36
CA GLY A 168 2.94 -13.99 17.53
C GLY A 168 2.05 -12.75 17.45
N ALA A 169 2.58 -11.60 17.00
CA ALA A 169 1.81 -10.38 16.81
C ALA A 169 0.72 -10.54 15.75
N LEU A 170 1.04 -11.14 14.58
CA LEU A 170 0.08 -11.36 13.51
C LEU A 170 -1.10 -12.24 13.97
N TYR A 171 -0.82 -13.38 14.59
CA TYR A 171 -1.88 -14.25 15.13
C TYR A 171 -2.63 -13.60 16.30
N GLY A 172 -1.92 -12.84 17.15
CA GLY A 172 -2.51 -12.15 18.29
C GLY A 172 -3.53 -11.08 17.92
N VAL A 173 -3.38 -10.45 16.74
CA VAL A 173 -4.36 -9.48 16.20
C VAL A 173 -5.41 -10.12 15.29
N GLY A 174 -5.43 -11.45 15.16
CA GLY A 174 -6.44 -12.19 14.38
C GLY A 174 -6.11 -12.36 12.89
N ILE A 175 -4.92 -11.98 12.43
CA ILE A 175 -4.51 -12.20 11.04
C ILE A 175 -4.08 -13.66 10.87
N ASN A 176 -4.82 -14.40 10.02
CA ASN A 176 -4.61 -15.83 9.79
C ASN A 176 -4.11 -16.15 8.36
N GLN A 177 -4.29 -15.24 7.40
CA GLN A 177 -3.83 -15.46 6.03
C GLN A 177 -2.38 -14.98 5.87
N ILE A 178 -1.45 -15.79 6.38
CA ILE A 178 -0.02 -15.49 6.40
C ILE A 178 0.70 -16.47 5.49
N CYS A 179 1.42 -15.97 4.51
CA CYS A 179 2.37 -16.74 3.73
C CYS A 179 3.80 -16.35 4.07
N TYR A 180 4.72 -17.23 3.76
CA TYR A 180 6.13 -17.10 4.11
C TYR A 180 7.01 -17.14 2.85
N PRO A 181 6.98 -16.08 2.02
CA PRO A 181 7.76 -16.05 0.80
C PRO A 181 9.26 -16.05 1.10
N THR A 182 9.99 -16.90 0.40
CA THR A 182 11.45 -16.86 0.44
C THR A 182 11.99 -15.68 -0.36
N PRO A 183 13.19 -15.15 -0.04
CA PRO A 183 13.82 -14.11 -0.86
C PRO A 183 13.91 -14.48 -2.34
N ARG A 184 14.11 -15.77 -2.64
CA ARG A 184 14.22 -16.26 -4.02
C ARG A 184 12.90 -16.14 -4.79
N GLN A 185 11.76 -16.36 -4.13
CA GLN A 185 10.44 -16.28 -4.77
C GLN A 185 10.13 -14.87 -5.20
N TRP A 186 10.05 -13.92 -4.26
CA TRP A 186 9.68 -12.56 -4.57
C TRP A 186 10.72 -11.78 -5.38
N GLN A 187 12.04 -12.10 -5.22
CA GLN A 187 13.10 -11.47 -6.00
C GLN A 187 13.14 -11.94 -7.47
N LYS A 188 12.65 -13.17 -7.75
CA LYS A 188 12.61 -13.70 -9.12
C LYS A 188 11.76 -12.81 -10.03
N GLU A 189 10.64 -12.31 -9.55
CA GLU A 189 9.73 -11.44 -10.33
C GLU A 189 10.36 -10.10 -10.71
N MET A 190 11.38 -9.67 -9.97
CA MET A 190 12.15 -8.46 -10.26
C MET A 190 13.39 -8.71 -11.12
N GLY A 191 13.50 -9.89 -11.72
CA GLY A 191 14.64 -10.24 -12.55
C GLY A 191 15.97 -10.26 -11.79
N ILE A 192 15.96 -10.54 -10.49
CA ILE A 192 17.16 -10.71 -9.68
C ILE A 192 17.79 -12.05 -10.03
N LYS A 193 19.01 -12.02 -10.57
CA LYS A 193 19.74 -13.22 -10.99
C LYS A 193 20.51 -13.84 -9.83
N LYS A 194 20.66 -15.18 -9.88
CA LYS A 194 21.54 -15.91 -8.95
C LYS A 194 22.98 -15.39 -9.10
N GLY A 195 23.65 -15.15 -7.98
CA GLY A 195 25.04 -14.66 -7.97
C GLY A 195 25.18 -13.12 -8.02
N MET A 196 24.09 -12.37 -8.12
CA MET A 196 24.16 -10.92 -8.02
C MET A 196 24.67 -10.50 -6.64
N GLU A 197 25.63 -9.58 -6.61
CA GLU A 197 26.17 -9.02 -5.37
C GLU A 197 25.09 -8.39 -4.51
N LYS A 198 25.22 -8.51 -3.18
CA LYS A 198 24.20 -8.06 -2.22
C LYS A 198 23.87 -6.55 -2.39
N ALA A 199 24.91 -5.73 -2.62
CA ALA A 199 24.74 -4.29 -2.78
C ALA A 199 23.97 -3.94 -4.05
N ASP A 200 24.31 -4.60 -5.17
CA ASP A 200 23.65 -4.38 -6.46
C ASP A 200 22.19 -4.83 -6.43
N ARG A 201 21.94 -6.00 -5.82
CA ARG A 201 20.60 -6.50 -5.61
C ARG A 201 19.74 -5.52 -4.84
N LYS A 202 20.24 -4.99 -3.71
CA LYS A 202 19.50 -3.99 -2.92
C LYS A 202 19.26 -2.69 -3.68
N ARG A 203 20.23 -2.23 -4.45
CA ARG A 203 20.06 -1.04 -5.31
C ARG A 203 19.02 -1.28 -6.39
N LYS A 204 19.04 -2.45 -7.03
CA LYS A 204 18.06 -2.81 -8.06
C LYS A 204 16.65 -2.86 -7.48
N ILE A 205 16.43 -3.58 -6.36
CA ILE A 205 15.12 -3.65 -5.70
C ILE A 205 14.61 -2.24 -5.36
N LYS A 206 15.47 -1.41 -4.74
CA LYS A 206 15.10 -0.03 -4.43
C LYS A 206 14.70 0.75 -5.67
N SER A 207 15.47 0.68 -6.75
CA SER A 207 15.18 1.38 -8.00
C SER A 207 13.86 0.93 -8.63
N GLU A 208 13.62 -0.38 -8.69
CA GLU A 208 12.37 -0.95 -9.22
C GLU A 208 11.16 -0.49 -8.40
N MET A 209 11.26 -0.56 -7.06
CA MET A 209 10.16 -0.12 -6.21
C MET A 209 9.93 1.39 -6.28
N GLN A 210 11.00 2.21 -6.41
CA GLN A 210 10.86 3.65 -6.57
C GLN A 210 10.19 4.01 -7.91
N ASN A 211 10.48 3.26 -8.98
CA ASN A 211 9.85 3.47 -10.28
C ASN A 211 8.36 3.10 -10.27
N LEU A 212 8.01 2.03 -9.53
CA LEU A 212 6.62 1.55 -9.42
C LEU A 212 5.78 2.41 -8.47
N PHE A 213 6.41 2.99 -7.46
CA PHE A 213 5.77 3.80 -6.42
C PHE A 213 6.45 5.18 -6.30
N PRO A 214 6.28 6.07 -7.29
CA PRO A 214 6.96 7.36 -7.33
C PRO A 214 6.56 8.27 -6.17
N ASP A 215 5.34 8.14 -5.65
CA ASP A 215 4.77 9.02 -4.63
C ASP A 215 5.27 8.72 -3.21
N ILE A 216 6.00 7.62 -3.02
CA ILE A 216 6.59 7.28 -1.72
C ILE A 216 8.11 7.30 -1.78
N LYS A 217 8.75 7.67 -0.68
CA LYS A 217 10.21 7.60 -0.57
C LYS A 217 10.65 6.17 -0.32
N VAL A 218 11.17 5.51 -1.37
CA VAL A 218 11.75 4.17 -1.25
C VAL A 218 13.22 4.27 -0.81
N THR A 219 13.55 3.53 0.22
CA THR A 219 14.89 3.45 0.82
C THR A 219 15.41 2.01 0.77
N LEU A 220 16.68 1.78 1.09
CA LEU A 220 17.23 0.42 1.23
C LEU A 220 16.63 -0.37 2.42
N ILE A 221 15.90 0.33 3.32
CA ILE A 221 15.26 -0.29 4.49
C ILE A 221 13.86 -0.81 4.12
N ASN A 222 13.06 -0.02 3.39
CA ASN A 222 11.66 -0.38 3.11
C ASN A 222 11.45 -1.07 1.76
N ALA A 223 12.45 -1.06 0.87
CA ALA A 223 12.30 -1.61 -0.47
C ALA A 223 11.93 -3.10 -0.49
N ASP A 224 12.54 -3.90 0.40
CA ASP A 224 12.27 -5.33 0.47
C ASP A 224 10.83 -5.60 0.95
N ALA A 225 10.34 -4.87 1.97
CA ALA A 225 8.96 -4.99 2.46
C ALA A 225 7.92 -4.56 1.40
N ILE A 226 8.18 -3.47 0.68
CA ILE A 226 7.33 -3.01 -0.43
C ILE A 226 7.26 -4.07 -1.53
N ALA A 227 8.39 -4.66 -1.89
CA ALA A 227 8.46 -5.71 -2.88
C ALA A 227 7.69 -6.98 -2.45
N ILE A 228 7.75 -7.33 -1.17
CA ILE A 228 6.99 -8.46 -0.60
C ILE A 228 5.49 -8.15 -0.63
N ALA A 229 5.05 -6.95 -0.20
CA ALA A 229 3.64 -6.57 -0.26
C ALA A 229 3.09 -6.65 -1.69
N ARG A 230 3.85 -6.13 -2.67
CA ARG A 230 3.52 -6.25 -4.09
C ARG A 230 3.43 -7.70 -4.56
N PHE A 231 4.41 -8.54 -4.19
CA PHE A 231 4.42 -9.96 -4.51
C PHE A 231 3.16 -10.66 -4.00
N ILE A 232 2.74 -10.38 -2.74
CA ILE A 232 1.52 -10.94 -2.17
C ILE A 232 0.29 -10.47 -2.92
N ALA A 233 0.20 -9.18 -3.25
CA ALA A 233 -0.91 -8.64 -3.99
C ALA A 233 -1.08 -9.32 -5.36
N GLN A 234 0.01 -9.53 -6.09
CA GLN A 234 -0.01 -10.18 -7.40
C GLN A 234 -0.44 -11.66 -7.31
N ASN A 235 0.12 -12.42 -6.36
CA ASN A 235 -0.18 -13.84 -6.22
C ASN A 235 -1.58 -14.10 -5.64
N ALA A 236 -2.04 -13.28 -4.68
CA ALA A 236 -3.40 -13.39 -4.16
C ALA A 236 -4.46 -13.15 -5.26
N TRP A 237 -4.19 -12.26 -6.23
CA TRP A 237 -5.08 -12.05 -7.37
C TRP A 237 -5.16 -13.28 -8.31
N GLU A 238 -4.08 -14.04 -8.43
CA GLU A 238 -4.07 -15.26 -9.25
C GLU A 238 -4.89 -16.37 -8.61
N ASP A 239 -4.83 -16.49 -7.29
CA ASP A 239 -5.58 -17.49 -6.52
C ASP A 239 -7.09 -17.16 -6.37
N MET A 240 -7.46 -15.88 -6.57
CA MET A 240 -8.87 -15.41 -6.48
C MET A 240 -9.61 -15.45 -7.83
N LYS A 241 -8.94 -15.77 -8.94
CA LYS A 241 -9.55 -15.94 -10.27
C LYS A 241 -10.05 -17.36 -10.46
#